data_f7dc79507dfb058315b5cf533f3c3ab4
#
_entry.id   f7dc79507dfb058315b5cf533f3c3ab4
#
_cell.length_a   1.000
_cell.length_b   1.000
_cell.length_c   1.000
_cell.angle_alpha   90.00
_cell.angle_beta   90.00
_cell.angle_gamma   90.00
#
_symmetry.space_group_name_H-M   'P 1'
#
loop_
_entity.id
_entity.type
_entity.pdbx_description
1 polymer ?
#
loop_
_entity_poly.entity_id
_entity_poly.type
_entity_poly.pdbx_seq_one_letter_code
_entity_poly.pdbx_strand_id
1 'polypeptide(L)'
;MRQGPSRPVTLFSLGARGMPVATACGHDDEVLAAHIREASELIRSKAARTRGVAPGARVTLSCRVPYRIDISCPPHDALDQLVQLGALDIEPVNDGLAAIIPDGVTPDAVAGALGVASVAVSPAVGRDHGSVWLLRPRAVRIGSILVAPPEVAAPPDALRLTDSTVFGTGHHPTTALCVEALEEALTTAVPDSVLDVGTGSGVLALTALMMGVSRAVGLDIDADALKVAAEHARLNNLADRLQLVLGGPDVVDGAWPLVVANVLAAPLIEMAPVLVRRVGCRGRLILSGIPWSLESEVRKTYQRLGMPHIRSETRAGWTVLVAQPSW
;
A
#
# COMPACT_ATOMS: atom_id res chain seq x y z
N MET A 1 -22.12 -25.39 26.26
CA MET A 1 -21.20 -24.28 26.54
C MET A 1 -21.82 -23.01 25.97
N ARG A 2 -22.14 -22.05 26.82
CA ARG A 2 -22.90 -20.86 26.43
C ARG A 2 -21.93 -19.77 26.02
N GLN A 3 -22.07 -19.25 24.80
CA GLN A 3 -21.38 -18.04 24.36
C GLN A 3 -22.03 -16.83 25.06
N GLY A 4 -21.22 -16.05 25.77
CA GLY A 4 -21.63 -14.78 26.37
C GLY A 4 -21.64 -13.65 25.33
N PRO A 5 -22.46 -12.60 25.54
CA PRO A 5 -22.61 -11.52 24.59
C PRO A 5 -21.39 -10.59 24.56
N SER A 6 -20.99 -10.19 23.36
CA SER A 6 -20.02 -9.12 23.10
C SER A 6 -20.51 -7.80 23.71
N ARG A 7 -19.65 -7.14 24.49
CA ARG A 7 -19.94 -5.84 25.09
C ARG A 7 -19.69 -4.70 24.07
N PRO A 8 -20.53 -3.67 24.07
CA PRO A 8 -20.34 -2.51 23.21
C PRO A 8 -19.16 -1.64 23.68
N VAL A 9 -18.42 -1.11 22.71
CA VAL A 9 -17.33 -0.14 22.91
C VAL A 9 -17.93 1.17 23.42
N THR A 10 -17.44 1.67 24.53
CA THR A 10 -17.93 2.89 25.16
C THR A 10 -17.30 4.13 24.52
N LEU A 11 -18.13 5.08 24.15
CA LEU A 11 -17.81 6.40 23.61
C LEU A 11 -16.91 7.23 24.54
N PHE A 12 -15.92 7.89 23.97
CA PHE A 12 -15.15 8.92 24.68
C PHE A 12 -15.94 10.24 24.70
N SER A 13 -16.28 10.73 25.89
CA SER A 13 -16.71 12.11 26.08
C SER A 13 -15.54 12.95 26.59
N LEU A 14 -15.26 14.06 25.96
CA LEU A 14 -14.29 15.05 26.44
C LEU A 14 -14.90 15.85 27.58
N GLY A 15 -14.34 15.74 28.76
CA GLY A 15 -14.69 16.60 29.89
C GLY A 15 -14.15 18.02 29.71
N ALA A 16 -14.84 19.00 30.25
CA ALA A 16 -14.62 20.45 30.11
C ALA A 16 -13.24 21.01 30.56
N ARG A 17 -12.22 20.16 30.75
CA ARG A 17 -10.84 20.57 31.10
C ARG A 17 -9.72 19.83 30.37
N GLY A 18 -9.98 19.25 29.21
CA GLY A 18 -8.93 18.85 28.28
C GLY A 18 -7.92 17.79 28.74
N MET A 19 -8.28 16.91 29.70
CA MET A 19 -7.47 15.74 30.04
C MET A 19 -8.22 14.43 29.69
N PRO A 20 -7.57 13.46 29.03
CA PRO A 20 -8.19 12.17 28.77
C PRO A 20 -8.28 11.37 30.07
N VAL A 21 -9.49 10.93 30.43
CA VAL A 21 -9.71 9.94 31.49
C VAL A 21 -9.61 8.56 30.84
N ALA A 22 -8.54 7.84 31.12
CA ALA A 22 -8.39 6.46 30.71
C ALA A 22 -9.30 5.58 31.56
N THR A 23 -10.25 4.89 30.93
CA THR A 23 -10.96 3.77 31.55
C THR A 23 -10.52 2.47 30.87
N ALA A 24 -9.99 1.58 31.67
CA ALA A 24 -9.34 0.34 31.27
C ALA A 24 -10.26 -0.57 30.43
N CYS A 25 -9.75 -1.01 29.27
CA CYS A 25 -10.17 -2.24 28.62
C CYS A 25 -8.90 -2.99 28.16
N GLY A 26 -8.82 -4.27 28.51
CA GLY A 26 -7.58 -5.02 28.49
C GLY A 26 -7.15 -5.55 27.12
N HIS A 27 -5.91 -5.83 27.01
CA HIS A 27 -5.12 -6.66 26.08
C HIS A 27 -4.86 -6.17 24.66
N ASP A 28 -5.70 -5.33 24.02
CA ASP A 28 -5.42 -4.82 22.67
C ASP A 28 -4.66 -3.49 22.65
N ASP A 29 -4.61 -2.80 23.77
CA ASP A 29 -3.96 -1.49 23.92
C ASP A 29 -2.42 -1.55 23.89
N GLU A 30 -1.80 -2.67 24.22
CA GLU A 30 -0.34 -2.79 24.20
C GLU A 30 0.22 -2.90 22.79
N VAL A 31 -0.48 -3.57 21.88
CA VAL A 31 -0.08 -3.69 20.46
C VAL A 31 -0.24 -2.35 19.75
N LEU A 32 -1.33 -1.65 20.00
CA LEU A 32 -1.56 -0.30 19.45
C LEU A 32 -0.54 0.70 20.03
N ALA A 33 -0.24 0.62 21.31
CA ALA A 33 0.77 1.46 21.97
C ALA A 33 2.21 1.13 21.50
N ALA A 34 2.49 -0.10 21.10
CA ALA A 34 3.77 -0.48 20.50
C ALA A 34 3.93 0.11 19.10
N HIS A 35 2.92 0.00 18.24
CA HIS A 35 2.92 0.61 16.89
C HIS A 35 3.00 2.14 16.93
N ILE A 36 2.32 2.78 17.90
CA ILE A 36 2.41 4.24 18.10
C ILE A 36 3.83 4.63 18.56
N ARG A 37 4.49 3.81 19.38
CA ARG A 37 5.89 4.05 19.81
C ARG A 37 6.87 3.91 18.63
N GLU A 38 6.74 2.88 17.84
CA GLU A 38 7.61 2.60 16.69
C GLU A 38 7.46 3.67 15.58
N ALA A 39 6.23 4.05 15.26
CA ALA A 39 5.94 5.17 14.36
C ALA A 39 6.49 6.50 14.92
N SER A 40 6.42 6.72 16.23
CA SER A 40 6.95 7.90 16.88
C SER A 40 8.48 7.94 16.90
N GLU A 41 9.17 6.81 16.95
CA GLU A 41 10.64 6.73 16.84
C GLU A 41 11.11 6.96 15.42
N LEU A 42 10.40 6.43 14.42
CA LEU A 42 10.69 6.67 13.01
C LEU A 42 10.54 8.15 12.63
N ILE A 43 9.51 8.81 13.18
CA ILE A 43 9.26 10.25 13.00
C ILE A 43 10.34 11.08 13.70
N ARG A 44 10.78 10.69 14.91
CA ARG A 44 11.88 11.38 15.63
C ARG A 44 13.21 11.25 14.89
N SER A 45 13.51 10.11 14.27
CA SER A 45 14.74 9.91 13.49
C SER A 45 14.77 10.76 12.23
N LYS A 46 13.61 11.02 11.59
CA LYS A 46 13.50 11.92 10.44
C LYS A 46 13.54 13.41 10.84
N ALA A 47 12.93 13.79 11.97
CA ALA A 47 12.95 15.18 12.48
C ALA A 47 14.34 15.63 12.96
N ALA A 48 15.20 14.72 13.39
CA ALA A 48 16.57 15.04 13.82
C ALA A 48 17.50 15.45 12.66
N ARG A 49 17.10 15.28 11.40
CA ARG A 49 17.89 15.68 10.21
C ARG A 49 17.51 17.02 9.61
N THR A 50 16.45 17.69 10.10
CA THR A 50 16.10 19.06 9.72
C THR A 50 16.62 20.02 10.77
N ARG A 51 17.75 20.66 10.51
CA ARG A 51 18.32 21.72 11.34
C ARG A 51 17.41 22.96 11.29
N GLY A 52 17.02 23.45 12.48
CA GLY A 52 16.58 24.84 12.67
C GLY A 52 15.19 25.00 13.27
N VAL A 53 14.96 24.46 14.48
CA VAL A 53 13.83 24.91 15.32
C VAL A 53 14.39 25.38 16.66
N ALA A 54 14.05 26.60 17.05
CA ALA A 54 14.46 27.21 18.31
C ALA A 54 13.98 26.36 19.54
N PRO A 55 14.75 26.31 20.62
CA PRO A 55 14.38 25.60 21.83
C PRO A 55 13.23 26.29 22.52
N GLY A 56 12.06 25.66 22.63
CA GLY A 56 10.93 26.17 23.40
C GLY A 56 9.53 25.90 22.86
N ALA A 57 9.36 25.45 21.61
CA ALA A 57 8.05 25.10 21.09
C ALA A 57 7.67 23.69 21.56
N ARG A 58 6.65 23.55 22.40
CA ARG A 58 5.95 22.29 22.63
C ARG A 58 5.29 21.88 21.31
N VAL A 59 5.93 21.03 20.53
CA VAL A 59 5.31 20.34 19.41
C VAL A 59 4.41 19.27 20.00
N THR A 60 3.12 19.56 20.10
CA THR A 60 2.10 18.52 20.24
C THR A 60 2.11 17.76 18.91
N LEU A 61 2.80 16.63 18.86
CA LEU A 61 2.69 15.65 17.79
C LEU A 61 1.28 15.04 17.88
N SER A 62 0.30 15.69 17.26
CA SER A 62 -0.92 15.05 16.82
C SER A 62 -0.51 14.10 15.71
N CYS A 63 -0.41 12.80 15.98
CA CYS A 63 -0.43 11.78 14.95
C CYS A 63 -1.81 11.87 14.29
N ARG A 64 -1.90 12.68 13.24
CA ARG A 64 -3.12 12.85 12.47
C ARG A 64 -3.19 11.66 11.51
N VAL A 65 -4.07 10.74 11.81
CA VAL A 65 -4.37 9.56 10.97
C VAL A 65 -5.80 9.74 10.49
N PRO A 66 -6.12 9.36 9.25
CA PRO A 66 -7.50 9.29 8.79
C PRO A 66 -8.36 8.49 9.75
N TYR A 67 -9.60 8.87 9.89
CA TYR A 67 -10.55 8.25 10.79
C TYR A 67 -11.86 7.91 10.08
N ARG A 68 -12.55 6.90 10.59
CA ARG A 68 -13.87 6.49 10.12
C ARG A 68 -14.95 7.26 10.85
N ILE A 69 -15.98 7.68 10.11
CA ILE A 69 -17.24 8.14 10.65
C ILE A 69 -18.39 7.23 10.21
N ASP A 70 -19.38 7.11 11.06
CA ASP A 70 -20.65 6.46 10.76
C ASP A 70 -21.78 7.48 11.00
N ILE A 71 -22.69 7.63 10.01
CA ILE A 71 -23.78 8.59 9.99
C ILE A 71 -25.08 7.82 9.82
N SER A 72 -25.91 7.79 10.87
CA SER A 72 -27.27 7.26 10.78
C SER A 72 -28.19 8.33 10.23
N CYS A 73 -29.11 7.95 9.34
CA CYS A 73 -30.05 8.89 8.69
C CYS A 73 -29.34 10.11 8.07
N PRO A 74 -28.43 9.90 7.10
CA PRO A 74 -27.67 10.99 6.50
C PRO A 74 -28.62 11.99 5.80
N PRO A 75 -28.30 13.30 5.80
CA PRO A 75 -29.02 14.28 5.00
C PRO A 75 -28.91 13.95 3.50
N HIS A 76 -29.82 14.45 2.71
CA HIS A 76 -29.93 14.12 1.27
C HIS A 76 -28.65 14.43 0.48
N ASP A 77 -27.92 15.46 0.87
CA ASP A 77 -26.70 15.93 0.24
C ASP A 77 -25.40 15.44 0.95
N ALA A 78 -25.53 14.53 1.91
CA ALA A 78 -24.39 14.03 2.70
C ALA A 78 -23.25 13.50 1.83
N LEU A 79 -23.56 12.81 0.73
CA LEU A 79 -22.54 12.27 -0.18
C LEU A 79 -21.72 13.41 -0.79
N ASP A 80 -22.37 14.45 -1.29
CA ASP A 80 -21.69 15.60 -1.92
C ASP A 80 -20.83 16.35 -0.89
N GLN A 81 -21.35 16.54 0.32
CA GLN A 81 -20.62 17.19 1.42
C GLN A 81 -19.36 16.39 1.81
N LEU A 82 -19.45 15.07 1.93
CA LEU A 82 -18.33 14.19 2.24
C LEU A 82 -17.26 14.21 1.14
N VAL A 83 -17.67 14.22 -0.13
CA VAL A 83 -16.76 14.38 -1.27
C VAL A 83 -16.05 15.73 -1.24
N GLN A 84 -16.76 16.83 -0.94
CA GLN A 84 -16.16 18.17 -0.81
C GLN A 84 -15.18 18.27 0.37
N LEU A 85 -15.40 17.54 1.45
CA LEU A 85 -14.48 17.42 2.58
C LEU A 85 -13.26 16.54 2.26
N GLY A 86 -13.21 15.92 1.08
CA GLY A 86 -12.10 15.09 0.65
C GLY A 86 -12.12 13.70 1.26
N ALA A 87 -13.28 13.13 1.56
CA ALA A 87 -13.39 11.78 2.07
C ALA A 87 -12.61 10.79 1.18
N LEU A 88 -11.86 9.90 1.81
CA LEU A 88 -10.98 8.94 1.14
C LEU A 88 -11.73 7.70 0.65
N ASP A 89 -12.82 7.36 1.33
CA ASP A 89 -13.75 6.30 0.95
C ASP A 89 -15.13 6.57 1.55
N ILE A 90 -16.21 6.21 0.84
CA ILE A 90 -17.60 6.38 1.28
C ILE A 90 -18.39 5.15 0.86
N GLU A 91 -19.14 4.56 1.79
CA GLU A 91 -20.00 3.41 1.51
C GLU A 91 -21.35 3.50 2.24
N PRO A 92 -22.43 2.99 1.66
CA PRO A 92 -23.67 2.77 2.38
C PRO A 92 -23.50 1.66 3.41
N VAL A 93 -24.06 1.88 4.62
CA VAL A 93 -24.05 0.93 5.73
C VAL A 93 -25.42 0.91 6.39
N ASN A 94 -26.11 -0.24 6.41
CA ASN A 94 -27.44 -0.37 6.96
C ASN A 94 -28.35 0.81 6.54
N ASP A 95 -28.81 1.63 7.51
CA ASP A 95 -29.68 2.79 7.28
C ASP A 95 -28.88 4.13 7.20
N GLY A 96 -27.60 4.08 6.82
CA GLY A 96 -26.72 5.25 6.85
C GLY A 96 -25.58 5.24 5.86
N LEU A 97 -24.58 6.08 6.13
CA LEU A 97 -23.31 6.16 5.41
C LEU A 97 -22.15 5.99 6.37
N ALA A 98 -21.11 5.27 5.92
CA ALA A 98 -19.79 5.31 6.53
C ALA A 98 -18.82 6.05 5.60
N ALA A 99 -17.86 6.78 6.16
CA ALA A 99 -16.81 7.42 5.38
C ALA A 99 -15.48 7.39 6.13
N ILE A 100 -14.37 7.40 5.36
CA ILE A 100 -13.03 7.64 5.89
C ILE A 100 -12.67 9.08 5.59
N ILE A 101 -12.43 9.85 6.64
CA ILE A 101 -12.13 11.28 6.60
C ILE A 101 -10.62 11.49 6.74
N PRO A 102 -10.00 12.35 5.92
CA PRO A 102 -8.58 12.66 6.04
C PRO A 102 -8.27 13.40 7.35
N ASP A 103 -7.06 13.24 7.84
CA ASP A 103 -6.57 13.79 9.11
C ASP A 103 -6.61 15.34 9.21
N GLY A 104 -6.74 16.04 8.09
CA GLY A 104 -6.87 17.50 8.04
C GLY A 104 -8.27 18.04 8.37
N VAL A 105 -9.30 17.20 8.43
CA VAL A 105 -10.70 17.58 8.66
C VAL A 105 -11.12 17.12 10.06
N THR A 106 -11.64 18.02 10.89
CA THR A 106 -12.06 17.66 12.24
C THR A 106 -13.49 17.06 12.25
N PRO A 107 -13.84 16.19 13.23
CA PRO A 107 -15.21 15.68 13.36
C PRO A 107 -16.26 16.77 13.48
N ASP A 108 -15.94 17.90 14.15
CA ASP A 108 -16.84 19.05 14.26
C ASP A 108 -17.08 19.74 12.90
N ALA A 109 -16.04 19.81 12.05
CA ALA A 109 -16.17 20.36 10.70
C ALA A 109 -17.06 19.43 9.83
N VAL A 110 -16.93 18.10 9.98
CA VAL A 110 -17.82 17.14 9.32
C VAL A 110 -19.26 17.30 9.80
N ALA A 111 -19.48 17.35 11.12
CA ALA A 111 -20.79 17.52 11.70
C ALA A 111 -21.45 18.83 11.24
N GLY A 112 -20.70 19.92 11.20
CA GLY A 112 -21.14 21.23 10.71
C GLY A 112 -21.53 21.21 9.23
N ALA A 113 -20.70 20.58 8.38
CA ALA A 113 -20.99 20.45 6.96
C ALA A 113 -22.27 19.63 6.71
N LEU A 114 -22.45 18.54 7.44
CA LEU A 114 -23.63 17.67 7.35
C LEU A 114 -24.88 18.24 8.05
N GLY A 115 -24.75 19.33 8.80
CA GLY A 115 -25.87 19.88 9.58
C GLY A 115 -26.37 18.97 10.71
N VAL A 116 -25.51 18.09 11.24
CA VAL A 116 -25.82 17.17 12.35
C VAL A 116 -25.14 17.61 13.63
N ALA A 117 -25.68 17.20 14.78
CA ALA A 117 -25.15 17.60 16.09
C ALA A 117 -23.75 16.99 16.36
N SER A 118 -23.52 15.77 15.91
CA SER A 118 -22.23 15.06 16.04
C SER A 118 -22.17 13.88 15.07
N VAL A 119 -20.98 13.37 14.81
CA VAL A 119 -20.74 12.14 14.07
C VAL A 119 -20.07 11.11 14.97
N ALA A 120 -20.40 9.83 14.81
CA ALA A 120 -19.71 8.75 15.49
C ALA A 120 -18.34 8.55 14.84
N VAL A 121 -17.28 8.52 15.64
CA VAL A 121 -15.89 8.43 15.17
C VAL A 121 -15.27 7.13 15.67
N SER A 122 -14.54 6.45 14.77
CA SER A 122 -13.76 5.25 15.09
C SER A 122 -12.43 5.26 14.31
N PRO A 123 -11.42 4.46 14.72
CA PRO A 123 -10.18 4.33 13.97
C PRO A 123 -10.44 3.78 12.55
N ALA A 124 -9.79 4.37 11.55
CA ALA A 124 -9.72 3.79 10.21
C ALA A 124 -8.52 2.83 10.10
N VAL A 125 -8.64 1.80 9.26
CA VAL A 125 -7.56 0.85 8.99
C VAL A 125 -6.91 1.20 7.66
N GLY A 126 -5.62 1.56 7.71
CA GLY A 126 -4.83 1.81 6.52
C GLY A 126 -4.25 0.52 5.94
N ARG A 127 -4.21 0.43 4.61
CA ARG A 127 -3.57 -0.62 3.81
C ARG A 127 -2.39 -0.04 3.06
N ASP A 128 -1.57 -0.90 2.46
CA ASP A 128 -0.40 -0.48 1.69
C ASP A 128 0.46 0.54 2.50
N HIS A 129 0.83 0.15 3.72
CA HIS A 129 1.58 0.97 4.68
C HIS A 129 0.89 2.33 4.98
N GLY A 130 -0.43 2.34 5.04
CA GLY A 130 -1.21 3.55 5.36
C GLY A 130 -1.37 4.54 4.21
N SER A 131 -1.12 4.11 2.98
CA SER A 131 -1.31 4.92 1.78
C SER A 131 -2.65 4.65 1.07
N VAL A 132 -3.34 3.58 1.42
CA VAL A 132 -4.67 3.20 0.91
C VAL A 132 -5.64 3.06 2.07
N TRP A 133 -6.80 3.71 1.98
CA TRP A 133 -7.83 3.73 2.99
C TRP A 133 -9.15 3.26 2.40
N LEU A 134 -9.65 2.11 2.86
CA LEU A 134 -10.90 1.51 2.41
C LEU A 134 -11.72 1.07 3.62
N LEU A 135 -13.02 1.33 3.59
CA LEU A 135 -13.97 0.91 4.63
C LEU A 135 -14.05 -0.62 4.73
N ARG A 136 -13.96 -1.29 3.58
CA ARG A 136 -13.93 -2.76 3.49
C ARG A 136 -13.09 -3.22 2.30
N PRO A 137 -12.58 -4.45 2.31
CA PRO A 137 -11.93 -5.06 1.16
C PRO A 137 -12.88 -5.11 -0.05
N ARG A 138 -12.36 -4.76 -1.23
CA ARG A 138 -13.14 -4.81 -2.48
C ARG A 138 -12.25 -5.20 -3.66
N ALA A 139 -12.88 -5.70 -4.71
CA ALA A 139 -12.17 -6.00 -5.95
C ALA A 139 -11.72 -4.71 -6.66
N VAL A 140 -10.56 -4.76 -7.28
CA VAL A 140 -10.01 -3.70 -8.12
C VAL A 140 -9.53 -4.26 -9.45
N ARG A 141 -9.88 -3.60 -10.56
CA ARG A 141 -9.36 -3.95 -11.88
C ARG A 141 -8.14 -3.10 -12.20
N ILE A 142 -7.08 -3.77 -12.64
CA ILE A 142 -5.83 -3.15 -13.05
C ILE A 142 -5.49 -3.72 -14.42
N GLY A 143 -5.60 -2.91 -15.49
CA GLY A 143 -5.49 -3.42 -16.84
C GLY A 143 -6.47 -4.58 -17.11
N SER A 144 -5.96 -5.72 -17.56
CA SER A 144 -6.75 -6.93 -17.78
C SER A 144 -7.00 -7.73 -16.50
N ILE A 145 -6.22 -7.52 -15.44
CA ILE A 145 -6.28 -8.31 -14.19
C ILE A 145 -7.35 -7.74 -13.25
N LEU A 146 -8.18 -8.62 -12.70
CA LEU A 146 -9.06 -8.33 -11.57
C LEU A 146 -8.41 -8.89 -10.29
N VAL A 147 -8.05 -8.02 -9.37
CA VAL A 147 -7.60 -8.38 -8.03
C VAL A 147 -8.81 -8.37 -7.10
N ALA A 148 -9.02 -9.44 -6.35
CA ALA A 148 -10.17 -9.53 -5.45
C ALA A 148 -9.83 -10.29 -4.16
N PRO A 149 -10.30 -9.81 -3.01
CA PRO A 149 -10.26 -10.60 -1.77
C PRO A 149 -11.02 -11.92 -1.90
N PRO A 150 -10.64 -12.97 -1.17
CA PRO A 150 -11.30 -14.29 -1.24
C PRO A 150 -12.80 -14.24 -0.97
N GLU A 151 -13.24 -13.38 -0.06
CA GLU A 151 -14.63 -13.19 0.37
C GLU A 151 -15.48 -12.39 -0.64
N VAL A 152 -14.84 -11.72 -1.61
CA VAL A 152 -15.53 -10.94 -2.64
C VAL A 152 -15.82 -11.81 -3.85
N ALA A 153 -17.08 -11.82 -4.30
CA ALA A 153 -17.46 -12.53 -5.51
C ALA A 153 -16.69 -11.96 -6.73
N ALA A 154 -15.98 -12.84 -7.44
CA ALA A 154 -15.22 -12.47 -8.62
C ALA A 154 -15.07 -13.71 -9.55
N PRO A 155 -14.80 -13.51 -10.87
CA PRO A 155 -14.54 -14.57 -11.80
C PRO A 155 -13.42 -15.52 -11.37
N PRO A 156 -13.37 -16.76 -11.88
CA PRO A 156 -12.34 -17.73 -11.50
C PRO A 156 -10.90 -17.33 -11.87
N ASP A 157 -10.75 -16.47 -12.86
CA ASP A 157 -9.48 -15.90 -13.32
C ASP A 157 -9.04 -14.64 -12.56
N ALA A 158 -9.79 -14.22 -11.55
CA ALA A 158 -9.38 -13.12 -10.68
C ALA A 158 -8.20 -13.53 -9.80
N LEU A 159 -7.22 -12.65 -9.65
CA LEU A 159 -6.13 -12.79 -8.68
C LEU A 159 -6.66 -12.60 -7.27
N ARG A 160 -6.55 -13.63 -6.43
CA ARG A 160 -7.04 -13.64 -5.07
C ARG A 160 -5.95 -13.20 -4.09
N LEU A 161 -6.16 -12.07 -3.44
CA LEU A 161 -5.28 -11.54 -2.40
C LEU A 161 -6.09 -11.29 -1.14
N THR A 162 -5.63 -11.81 0.01
CA THR A 162 -6.24 -11.53 1.32
C THR A 162 -6.03 -10.08 1.71
N ASP A 163 -6.95 -9.53 2.52
CA ASP A 163 -6.75 -8.21 3.13
C ASP A 163 -5.64 -8.29 4.19
N SER A 164 -4.50 -7.73 3.91
CA SER A 164 -3.32 -7.74 4.78
C SER A 164 -2.73 -6.35 4.93
N THR A 165 -1.88 -6.17 5.94
CA THR A 165 -1.13 -4.91 6.13
C THR A 165 0.10 -4.82 5.23
N VAL A 166 0.47 -5.92 4.55
CA VAL A 166 1.59 -5.97 3.61
C VAL A 166 1.25 -5.18 2.35
N PHE A 167 2.24 -4.48 1.80
CA PHE A 167 2.07 -3.69 0.58
C PHE A 167 1.71 -4.56 -0.63
N GLY A 168 0.88 -4.02 -1.54
CA GLY A 168 0.51 -4.67 -2.79
C GLY A 168 -0.92 -5.22 -2.82
N THR A 169 -1.88 -4.52 -2.20
CA THR A 169 -3.31 -4.87 -2.27
C THR A 169 -3.92 -4.70 -3.67
N GLY A 170 -3.22 -4.04 -4.58
CA GLY A 170 -3.70 -3.68 -5.91
C GLY A 170 -4.33 -2.28 -5.99
N HIS A 171 -4.68 -1.67 -4.88
CA HIS A 171 -5.33 -0.35 -4.87
C HIS A 171 -4.35 0.83 -5.00
N HIS A 172 -3.07 0.61 -4.70
CA HIS A 172 -2.07 1.68 -4.79
C HIS A 172 -1.71 2.01 -6.25
N PRO A 173 -1.56 3.30 -6.64
CA PRO A 173 -1.23 3.69 -8.01
C PRO A 173 0.04 3.05 -8.57
N THR A 174 1.07 2.83 -7.73
CA THR A 174 2.32 2.19 -8.16
C THR A 174 2.14 0.73 -8.56
N THR A 175 1.25 0.00 -7.87
CA THR A 175 0.90 -1.38 -8.23
C THR A 175 0.20 -1.41 -9.58
N ALA A 176 -0.75 -0.50 -9.81
CA ALA A 176 -1.44 -0.38 -11.09
C ALA A 176 -0.46 -0.08 -12.23
N LEU A 177 0.41 0.91 -12.06
CA LEU A 177 1.44 1.26 -13.04
C LEU A 177 2.38 0.07 -13.35
N CYS A 178 2.79 -0.71 -12.35
CA CYS A 178 3.62 -1.90 -12.56
C CYS A 178 2.89 -3.00 -13.32
N VAL A 179 1.63 -3.28 -12.98
CA VAL A 179 0.81 -4.31 -13.67
C VAL A 179 0.62 -3.93 -15.13
N GLU A 180 0.27 -2.70 -15.44
CA GLU A 180 0.12 -2.21 -16.82
C GLU A 180 1.45 -2.27 -17.60
N ALA A 181 2.58 -1.95 -16.97
CA ALA A 181 3.91 -2.09 -17.56
C ALA A 181 4.30 -3.56 -17.80
N LEU A 182 3.90 -4.47 -16.90
CA LEU A 182 4.05 -5.92 -17.08
C LEU A 182 3.20 -6.40 -18.28
N GLU A 183 1.93 -6.01 -18.36
CA GLU A 183 1.04 -6.35 -19.48
C GLU A 183 1.67 -5.98 -20.82
N GLU A 184 2.15 -4.74 -20.95
CA GLU A 184 2.80 -4.28 -22.18
C GLU A 184 4.09 -5.06 -22.47
N ALA A 185 4.90 -5.32 -21.45
CA ALA A 185 6.12 -6.11 -21.60
C ALA A 185 5.83 -7.53 -22.12
N LEU A 186 4.79 -8.17 -21.56
CA LEU A 186 4.41 -9.55 -21.86
C LEU A 186 3.62 -9.69 -23.17
N THR A 187 2.95 -8.63 -23.63
CA THR A 187 2.30 -8.61 -24.96
C THR A 187 3.32 -8.79 -26.11
N THR A 188 4.54 -8.27 -25.91
CA THR A 188 5.59 -8.36 -26.94
C THR A 188 6.24 -9.75 -26.97
N ALA A 189 6.54 -10.31 -25.81
CA ALA A 189 7.10 -11.65 -25.63
C ALA A 189 6.92 -12.07 -24.18
N VAL A 190 6.41 -13.30 -23.97
CA VAL A 190 6.31 -13.88 -22.63
C VAL A 190 7.64 -14.57 -22.30
N PRO A 191 8.39 -14.07 -21.32
CA PRO A 191 9.66 -14.70 -20.92
C PRO A 191 9.42 -15.95 -20.04
N ASP A 192 10.43 -16.80 -19.94
CA ASP A 192 10.36 -17.98 -19.10
C ASP A 192 10.35 -17.65 -17.61
N SER A 193 10.92 -16.53 -17.21
CA SER A 193 11.03 -16.16 -15.80
C SER A 193 10.98 -14.66 -15.54
N VAL A 194 10.55 -14.30 -14.34
CA VAL A 194 10.55 -12.95 -13.79
C VAL A 194 11.20 -12.92 -12.40
N LEU A 195 11.93 -11.86 -12.10
CA LEU A 195 12.43 -11.53 -10.77
C LEU A 195 11.63 -10.35 -10.23
N ASP A 196 10.97 -10.53 -9.08
CA ASP A 196 10.20 -9.50 -8.36
C ASP A 196 10.94 -9.11 -7.08
N VAL A 197 11.48 -7.89 -7.02
CA VAL A 197 12.31 -7.40 -5.91
C VAL A 197 11.50 -6.46 -5.03
N GLY A 198 11.38 -6.81 -3.75
CA GLY A 198 10.41 -6.23 -2.83
C GLY A 198 9.01 -6.74 -3.17
N THR A 199 8.86 -8.08 -3.20
CA THR A 199 7.64 -8.72 -3.71
C THR A 199 6.39 -8.43 -2.88
N GLY A 200 6.56 -8.09 -1.60
CA GLY A 200 5.46 -7.75 -0.70
C GLY A 200 4.40 -8.84 -0.66
N SER A 201 3.18 -8.51 -1.05
CA SER A 201 2.06 -9.44 -1.18
C SER A 201 2.23 -10.49 -2.28
N GLY A 202 3.24 -10.38 -3.13
CA GLY A 202 3.44 -11.20 -4.32
C GLY A 202 2.63 -10.75 -5.55
N VAL A 203 1.90 -9.65 -5.47
CA VAL A 203 0.95 -9.23 -6.51
C VAL A 203 1.58 -9.15 -7.90
N LEU A 204 2.80 -8.63 -8.06
CA LEU A 204 3.44 -8.47 -9.35
C LEU A 204 3.97 -9.81 -9.90
N ALA A 205 4.61 -10.61 -9.05
CA ALA A 205 5.05 -11.96 -9.41
C ALA A 205 3.87 -12.84 -9.82
N LEU A 206 2.78 -12.86 -9.04
CA LEU A 206 1.57 -13.63 -9.32
C LEU A 206 0.88 -13.14 -10.60
N THR A 207 0.79 -11.83 -10.81
CA THR A 207 0.28 -11.25 -12.06
C THR A 207 1.08 -11.75 -13.27
N ALA A 208 2.41 -11.70 -13.22
CA ALA A 208 3.26 -12.21 -14.30
C ALA A 208 3.02 -13.70 -14.57
N LEU A 209 2.88 -14.52 -13.52
CA LEU A 209 2.57 -15.94 -13.65
C LEU A 209 1.21 -16.19 -14.29
N MET A 210 0.19 -15.42 -13.94
CA MET A 210 -1.15 -15.49 -14.56
C MET A 210 -1.13 -15.10 -16.03
N MET A 211 -0.25 -14.16 -16.41
CA MET A 211 -0.03 -13.74 -17.80
C MET A 211 0.86 -14.70 -18.61
N GLY A 212 1.21 -15.85 -18.07
CA GLY A 212 1.88 -16.92 -18.82
C GLY A 212 3.37 -17.07 -18.56
N VAL A 213 4.02 -16.20 -17.76
CA VAL A 213 5.42 -16.41 -17.34
C VAL A 213 5.50 -17.75 -16.61
N SER A 214 6.47 -18.60 -16.96
CA SER A 214 6.54 -19.98 -16.44
C SER A 214 6.92 -20.03 -14.97
N ARG A 215 7.84 -19.17 -14.52
CA ARG A 215 8.37 -19.15 -13.15
C ARG A 215 8.61 -17.71 -12.67
N ALA A 216 8.41 -17.48 -11.39
CA ALA A 216 8.75 -16.23 -10.73
C ALA A 216 9.65 -16.48 -9.53
N VAL A 217 10.56 -15.55 -9.28
CA VAL A 217 11.33 -15.45 -8.03
C VAL A 217 10.95 -14.14 -7.36
N GLY A 218 10.38 -14.22 -6.16
CA GLY A 218 10.02 -13.07 -5.34
C GLY A 218 11.02 -12.90 -4.20
N LEU A 219 11.59 -11.71 -4.09
CA LEU A 219 12.52 -11.34 -3.02
C LEU A 219 11.86 -10.32 -2.10
N ASP A 220 12.04 -10.48 -0.81
CA ASP A 220 11.70 -9.45 0.17
C ASP A 220 12.65 -9.53 1.37
N ILE A 221 12.91 -8.40 2.00
CA ILE A 221 13.70 -8.33 3.24
C ILE A 221 12.83 -8.61 4.48
N ASP A 222 11.51 -8.59 4.32
CA ASP A 222 10.54 -8.90 5.36
C ASP A 222 10.04 -10.33 5.22
N ALA A 223 10.34 -11.17 6.21
CA ALA A 223 9.89 -12.56 6.25
C ALA A 223 8.36 -12.68 6.37
N ASP A 224 7.67 -11.70 6.95
CA ASP A 224 6.22 -11.73 7.06
C ASP A 224 5.56 -11.41 5.70
N ALA A 225 6.15 -10.53 4.90
CA ALA A 225 5.73 -10.32 3.51
C ALA A 225 5.84 -11.62 2.70
N LEU A 226 6.93 -12.38 2.83
CA LEU A 226 7.08 -13.66 2.14
C LEU A 226 6.03 -14.70 2.56
N LYS A 227 5.61 -14.72 3.83
CA LYS A 227 4.51 -15.60 4.28
C LYS A 227 3.20 -15.25 3.58
N VAL A 228 2.89 -13.96 3.49
CA VAL A 228 1.70 -13.45 2.79
C VAL A 228 1.76 -13.80 1.30
N ALA A 229 2.89 -13.55 0.64
CA ALA A 229 3.08 -13.92 -0.77
C ALA A 229 2.91 -15.44 -1.02
N ALA A 230 3.43 -16.28 -0.10
CA ALA A 230 3.25 -17.73 -0.17
C ALA A 230 1.80 -18.17 0.00
N GLU A 231 1.04 -17.51 0.89
CA GLU A 231 -0.39 -17.75 1.03
C GLU A 231 -1.15 -17.37 -0.24
N HIS A 232 -0.88 -16.18 -0.79
CA HIS A 232 -1.48 -15.74 -2.05
C HIS A 232 -1.14 -16.66 -3.22
N ALA A 233 0.08 -17.16 -3.31
CA ALA A 233 0.45 -18.15 -4.33
C ALA A 233 -0.37 -19.45 -4.22
N ARG A 234 -0.64 -19.93 -3.00
CA ARG A 234 -1.50 -21.12 -2.78
C ARG A 234 -2.95 -20.83 -3.15
N LEU A 235 -3.50 -19.68 -2.75
CA LEU A 235 -4.88 -19.29 -3.08
C LEU A 235 -5.13 -19.24 -4.59
N ASN A 236 -4.10 -18.94 -5.37
CA ASN A 236 -4.17 -18.83 -6.82
C ASN A 236 -3.65 -20.07 -7.57
N ASN A 237 -3.30 -21.15 -6.87
CA ASN A 237 -2.70 -22.37 -7.45
C ASN A 237 -1.39 -22.11 -8.22
N LEU A 238 -0.59 -21.17 -7.75
CA LEU A 238 0.68 -20.75 -8.36
C LEU A 238 1.90 -21.06 -7.48
N ALA A 239 1.73 -21.75 -6.36
CA ALA A 239 2.79 -22.00 -5.39
C ALA A 239 3.99 -22.77 -6.00
N ASP A 240 3.75 -23.69 -6.90
CA ASP A 240 4.81 -24.48 -7.57
C ASP A 240 5.61 -23.67 -8.60
N ARG A 241 5.13 -22.48 -8.97
CA ARG A 241 5.75 -21.59 -9.95
C ARG A 241 6.38 -20.34 -9.33
N LEU A 242 6.16 -20.09 -8.03
CA LEU A 242 6.72 -18.96 -7.30
C LEU A 242 7.74 -19.45 -6.27
N GLN A 243 9.00 -19.08 -6.46
CA GLN A 243 10.05 -19.23 -5.46
C GLN A 243 10.17 -17.92 -4.65
N LEU A 244 10.16 -18.03 -3.32
CA LEU A 244 10.31 -16.89 -2.42
C LEU A 244 11.66 -16.99 -1.68
N VAL A 245 12.38 -15.89 -1.62
CA VAL A 245 13.72 -15.82 -1.02
C VAL A 245 13.82 -14.58 -0.13
N LEU A 246 14.27 -14.75 1.09
CA LEU A 246 14.51 -13.66 2.04
C LEU A 246 15.80 -12.92 1.69
N GLY A 247 15.68 -11.63 1.40
CA GLY A 247 16.80 -10.75 1.11
C GLY A 247 16.57 -9.82 -0.08
N GLY A 248 17.61 -9.08 -0.45
CA GLY A 248 17.63 -8.17 -1.59
C GLY A 248 18.09 -8.86 -2.89
N PRO A 249 18.30 -8.09 -3.98
CA PRO A 249 18.71 -8.66 -5.26
C PRO A 249 20.15 -9.22 -5.28
N ASP A 250 20.89 -9.07 -4.21
CA ASP A 250 22.24 -9.61 -4.01
C ASP A 250 22.26 -11.09 -3.58
N VAL A 251 21.17 -11.58 -3.00
CA VAL A 251 21.09 -12.98 -2.51
C VAL A 251 20.79 -14.01 -3.60
N VAL A 252 20.54 -13.57 -4.83
CA VAL A 252 20.31 -14.44 -5.99
C VAL A 252 21.37 -14.20 -7.05
N ASP A 253 21.72 -15.24 -7.78
CA ASP A 253 22.65 -15.19 -8.91
C ASP A 253 21.90 -15.27 -10.25
N GLY A 254 22.59 -14.90 -11.34
CA GLY A 254 22.03 -14.96 -12.68
C GLY A 254 21.42 -13.65 -13.14
N ALA A 255 20.82 -13.71 -14.31
CA ALA A 255 20.14 -12.60 -14.96
C ALA A 255 18.78 -13.05 -15.50
N TRP A 256 17.80 -12.18 -15.41
CA TRP A 256 16.41 -12.44 -15.79
C TRP A 256 16.00 -11.63 -17.03
N PRO A 257 15.18 -12.19 -17.89
CA PRO A 257 14.64 -11.45 -19.05
C PRO A 257 13.66 -10.36 -18.60
N LEU A 258 13.08 -10.47 -17.42
CA LEU A 258 12.19 -9.48 -16.83
C LEU A 258 12.49 -9.33 -15.35
N VAL A 259 12.75 -8.10 -14.92
CA VAL A 259 12.95 -7.73 -13.51
C VAL A 259 11.94 -6.64 -13.17
N VAL A 260 11.24 -6.76 -12.07
CA VAL A 260 10.34 -5.73 -11.54
C VAL A 260 10.71 -5.40 -10.10
N ALA A 261 10.61 -4.12 -9.73
CA ALA A 261 10.79 -3.64 -8.37
C ALA A 261 9.85 -2.47 -8.10
N ASN A 262 8.91 -2.66 -7.18
CA ASN A 262 7.99 -1.63 -6.72
C ASN A 262 8.32 -1.25 -5.27
N VAL A 263 9.41 -0.53 -5.09
CA VAL A 263 9.91 -0.09 -3.80
C VAL A 263 10.24 1.41 -3.84
N LEU A 264 10.49 2.03 -2.68
CA LEU A 264 10.76 3.47 -2.61
C LEU A 264 12.02 3.88 -3.40
N ALA A 265 12.05 5.13 -3.86
CA ALA A 265 13.12 5.65 -4.72
C ALA A 265 14.53 5.52 -4.12
N ALA A 266 14.70 5.75 -2.80
CA ALA A 266 16.01 5.66 -2.17
C ALA A 266 16.59 4.23 -2.22
N PRO A 267 15.89 3.16 -1.82
CA PRO A 267 16.31 1.78 -2.07
C PRO A 267 16.59 1.47 -3.55
N LEU A 268 15.76 1.97 -4.50
CA LEU A 268 16.02 1.75 -5.93
C LEU A 268 17.35 2.33 -6.38
N ILE A 269 17.73 3.51 -5.88
CA ILE A 269 19.01 4.13 -6.18
C ILE A 269 20.16 3.33 -5.55
N GLU A 270 20.01 2.91 -4.30
CA GLU A 270 21.02 2.18 -3.56
C GLU A 270 21.33 0.81 -4.21
N MET A 271 20.29 0.04 -4.53
CA MET A 271 20.45 -1.28 -5.12
C MET A 271 20.65 -1.28 -6.66
N ALA A 272 20.62 -0.11 -7.31
CA ALA A 272 20.68 0.00 -8.77
C ALA A 272 21.85 -0.81 -9.42
N PRO A 273 23.10 -0.78 -8.90
CA PRO A 273 24.18 -1.57 -9.49
C PRO A 273 23.93 -3.07 -9.46
N VAL A 274 23.21 -3.56 -8.44
CA VAL A 274 22.85 -4.99 -8.34
C VAL A 274 21.68 -5.30 -9.25
N LEU A 275 20.62 -4.48 -9.22
CA LEU A 275 19.44 -4.66 -10.08
C LEU A 275 19.81 -4.71 -11.56
N VAL A 276 20.68 -3.81 -12.01
CA VAL A 276 21.13 -3.78 -13.41
C VAL A 276 21.85 -5.08 -13.78
N ARG A 277 22.67 -5.65 -12.91
CA ARG A 277 23.31 -6.96 -13.15
C ARG A 277 22.32 -8.13 -13.20
N ARG A 278 21.12 -7.97 -12.64
CA ARG A 278 20.06 -8.99 -12.71
C ARG A 278 19.26 -8.92 -14.00
N VAL A 279 19.46 -7.91 -14.83
CA VAL A 279 18.77 -7.78 -16.11
C VAL A 279 19.57 -8.49 -17.20
N GLY A 280 18.97 -9.47 -17.85
CA GLY A 280 19.57 -10.22 -18.93
C GLY A 280 19.78 -9.39 -20.21
N CYS A 281 20.54 -9.93 -21.15
CA CYS A 281 20.70 -9.36 -22.47
C CYS A 281 19.33 -9.17 -23.12
N ARG A 282 19.03 -7.94 -23.60
CA ARG A 282 17.70 -7.53 -24.10
C ARG A 282 16.55 -7.66 -23.10
N GLY A 283 16.87 -7.86 -21.81
CA GLY A 283 15.87 -7.92 -20.74
C GLY A 283 15.19 -6.57 -20.49
N ARG A 284 14.19 -6.57 -19.64
CA ARG A 284 13.47 -5.36 -19.21
C ARG A 284 13.52 -5.22 -17.71
N LEU A 285 13.63 -3.98 -17.25
CA LEU A 285 13.59 -3.59 -15.85
C LEU A 285 12.42 -2.61 -15.66
N ILE A 286 11.46 -3.01 -14.82
CA ILE A 286 10.31 -2.18 -14.44
C ILE A 286 10.52 -1.71 -13.01
N LEU A 287 10.53 -0.39 -12.79
CA LEU A 287 10.77 0.24 -11.50
C LEU A 287 9.59 1.15 -11.16
N SER A 288 9.03 1.02 -9.95
CA SER A 288 8.00 1.92 -9.43
C SER A 288 8.16 2.13 -7.91
N GLY A 289 7.21 2.82 -7.28
CA GLY A 289 7.40 3.34 -5.93
C GLY A 289 8.16 4.67 -5.93
N ILE A 290 8.20 5.33 -7.10
CA ILE A 290 8.96 6.55 -7.35
C ILE A 290 8.01 7.74 -7.34
N PRO A 291 8.07 8.64 -6.32
CA PRO A 291 7.40 9.93 -6.43
C PRO A 291 7.85 10.68 -7.68
N TRP A 292 6.94 11.32 -8.40
CA TRP A 292 7.26 12.03 -9.65
C TRP A 292 8.41 13.03 -9.51
N SER A 293 8.56 13.64 -8.33
CA SER A 293 9.64 14.59 -8.00
C SER A 293 11.04 13.95 -7.98
N LEU A 294 11.13 12.62 -7.78
CA LEU A 294 12.38 11.85 -7.76
C LEU A 294 12.65 11.07 -9.06
N GLU A 295 11.74 11.14 -10.02
CA GLU A 295 11.85 10.43 -11.30
C GLU A 295 13.18 10.69 -12.00
N SER A 296 13.57 11.95 -12.13
CA SER A 296 14.79 12.36 -12.82
C SER A 296 16.07 11.83 -12.15
N GLU A 297 16.08 11.72 -10.82
CA GLU A 297 17.22 11.20 -10.07
C GLU A 297 17.36 9.69 -10.29
N VAL A 298 16.28 8.95 -10.12
CA VAL A 298 16.26 7.49 -10.37
C VAL A 298 16.64 7.21 -11.82
N ARG A 299 16.03 7.86 -12.79
CA ARG A 299 16.34 7.71 -14.22
C ARG A 299 17.83 7.90 -14.52
N LYS A 300 18.44 8.99 -14.05
CA LYS A 300 19.86 9.27 -14.27
C LYS A 300 20.77 8.20 -13.66
N THR A 301 20.38 7.65 -12.51
CA THR A 301 21.14 6.57 -11.87
C THR A 301 21.21 5.33 -12.76
N TYR A 302 20.09 4.88 -13.28
CA TYR A 302 20.04 3.71 -14.17
C TYR A 302 20.65 3.97 -15.54
N GLN A 303 20.52 5.17 -16.09
CA GLN A 303 21.18 5.55 -17.36
C GLN A 303 22.71 5.46 -17.24
N ARG A 304 23.30 5.91 -16.13
CA ARG A 304 24.75 5.82 -15.88
C ARG A 304 25.25 4.36 -15.75
N LEU A 305 24.35 3.45 -15.43
CA LEU A 305 24.66 2.01 -15.29
C LEU A 305 24.39 1.21 -16.57
N GLY A 306 24.18 1.87 -17.71
CA GLY A 306 24.02 1.21 -19.00
C GLY A 306 22.58 0.89 -19.40
N MET A 307 21.60 1.58 -18.80
CA MET A 307 20.19 1.52 -19.19
C MET A 307 19.79 2.83 -19.93
N PRO A 308 20.20 3.05 -21.19
CA PRO A 308 19.99 4.33 -21.87
C PRO A 308 18.52 4.55 -22.26
N HIS A 309 17.80 3.48 -22.55
CA HIS A 309 16.41 3.55 -23.02
C HIS A 309 15.46 3.38 -21.85
N ILE A 310 14.93 4.50 -21.33
CA ILE A 310 14.00 4.52 -20.22
C ILE A 310 12.74 5.28 -20.62
N ARG A 311 11.62 4.58 -20.65
CA ARG A 311 10.28 5.15 -20.76
C ARG A 311 9.71 5.36 -19.37
N SER A 312 8.87 6.36 -19.20
CA SER A 312 8.15 6.61 -17.94
C SER A 312 6.68 6.89 -18.16
N GLU A 313 5.88 6.53 -17.17
CA GLU A 313 4.49 6.93 -17.02
C GLU A 313 4.27 7.41 -15.61
N THR A 314 3.46 8.48 -15.45
CA THR A 314 3.16 9.07 -14.14
C THR A 314 1.64 9.14 -13.91
N ARG A 315 1.21 8.71 -12.74
CA ARG A 315 -0.21 8.72 -12.34
C ARG A 315 -0.32 8.99 -10.84
N ALA A 316 -1.23 9.88 -10.45
CA ALA A 316 -1.49 10.23 -9.05
C ALA A 316 -0.22 10.55 -8.24
N GLY A 317 0.75 11.25 -8.86
CA GLY A 317 1.99 11.65 -8.19
C GLY A 317 3.08 10.57 -8.14
N TRP A 318 2.85 9.38 -8.71
CA TRP A 318 3.78 8.26 -8.77
C TRP A 318 4.20 7.93 -10.19
N THR A 319 5.42 7.44 -10.34
CA THR A 319 6.01 7.13 -11.65
C THR A 319 6.44 5.67 -11.71
N VAL A 320 6.22 5.05 -12.89
CA VAL A 320 6.88 3.81 -13.31
C VAL A 320 7.93 4.15 -14.36
N LEU A 321 9.09 3.50 -14.29
CA LEU A 321 10.14 3.50 -15.30
C LEU A 321 10.25 2.11 -15.91
N VAL A 322 10.30 2.04 -17.24
CA VAL A 322 10.61 0.80 -17.98
C VAL A 322 11.92 1.01 -18.72
N ALA A 323 12.94 0.30 -18.26
CA ALA A 323 14.31 0.45 -18.76
C ALA A 323 14.77 -0.79 -19.54
N GLN A 324 15.61 -0.55 -20.54
CA GLN A 324 16.27 -1.62 -21.33
C GLN A 324 17.78 -1.39 -21.35
N PRO A 325 18.58 -2.47 -21.23
CA PRO A 325 20.02 -2.37 -21.31
C PRO A 325 20.52 -2.07 -22.72
N SER A 326 21.75 -1.59 -22.80
CA SER A 326 22.46 -1.38 -24.09
C SER A 326 23.29 -2.60 -24.55
N TRP A 327 23.31 -3.70 -23.78
CA TRP A 327 24.03 -4.95 -24.09
C TRP A 327 23.11 -6.08 -24.53
#